data_6345bd30625c8c00b0a7944dee5945a6
#
_entry.id   6345bd30625c8c00b0a7944dee5945a6
#
_cell.length_a   1.000
_cell.length_b   1.000
_cell.length_c   1.000
_cell.angle_alpha   90.00
_cell.angle_beta   90.00
_cell.angle_gamma   90.00
#
_symmetry.space_group_name_H-M   'P 1'
#
loop_
_entity.id
_entity.type
_entity.pdbx_description
1 polymer ?
#
loop_
_entity_poly.entity_id
_entity_poly.type
_entity_poly.pdbx_seq_one_letter_code
_entity_poly.pdbx_strand_id
1 'polypeptide(L)' 'MVSGVEQAVAAFAAGNPVMVFDSAFRERETDLLWPADAAMPEVMRTLRRDCGGLLFLAVGNEVGELFGLPWLQDIHSHPA' A
#
# COMPACT_ATOMS: atom_id res chain seq x y z
N MET A 1 -0.93 27.50 -1.28
CA MET A 1 -1.59 26.27 -1.80
C MET A 1 -0.85 25.05 -1.32
N VAL A 2 -1.58 24.09 -0.79
CA VAL A 2 -0.98 22.83 -0.31
C VAL A 2 -0.67 21.94 -1.51
N SER A 3 0.51 21.33 -1.54
CA SER A 3 0.88 20.42 -2.63
C SER A 3 0.07 19.13 -2.57
N GLY A 4 0.02 18.39 -3.67
CA GLY A 4 -0.65 17.10 -3.72
C GLY A 4 -0.04 16.10 -2.73
N VAL A 5 1.28 16.12 -2.57
CA VAL A 5 1.96 15.26 -1.61
C VAL A 5 1.58 15.63 -0.17
N GLU A 6 1.54 16.92 0.14
CA GLU A 6 1.16 17.39 1.48
C GLU A 6 -0.29 17.01 1.80
N GLN A 7 -1.19 17.12 0.82
CA GLN A 7 -2.58 16.70 0.98
C GLN A 7 -2.67 15.20 1.24
N ALA A 8 -1.88 14.41 0.53
CA ALA A 8 -1.86 12.97 0.69
C ALA A 8 -1.36 12.58 2.10
N VAL A 9 -0.30 13.21 2.56
CA VAL A 9 0.25 12.97 3.89
C VAL A 9 -0.79 13.33 4.97
N ALA A 10 -1.48 14.46 4.81
CA ALA A 10 -2.51 14.88 5.75
C ALA A 10 -3.69 13.90 5.77
N ALA A 11 -4.13 13.44 4.61
CA ALA A 11 -5.21 12.47 4.50
C ALA A 11 -4.82 11.15 5.17
N PHE A 12 -3.61 10.68 4.91
CA PHE A 12 -3.09 9.44 5.49
C PHE A 12 -3.00 9.55 7.02
N ALA A 13 -2.51 10.66 7.52
CA ALA A 13 -2.42 10.91 8.97
C ALA A 13 -3.80 10.90 9.63
N ALA A 14 -4.84 11.29 8.89
CA ALA A 14 -6.21 11.29 9.39
C ALA A 14 -6.91 9.93 9.24
N GLY A 15 -6.22 8.92 8.73
CA GLY A 15 -6.79 7.58 8.53
C GLY A 15 -7.59 7.42 7.25
N ASN A 16 -7.46 8.36 6.32
CA ASN A 16 -8.20 8.36 5.06
C ASN A 16 -7.40 7.72 3.93
N PRO A 17 -8.08 7.16 2.92
CA PRO A 17 -7.39 6.59 1.78
C PRO A 17 -6.80 7.65 0.87
N VAL A 18 -5.78 7.26 0.13
CA VAL A 18 -5.13 8.09 -0.86
C VAL A 18 -5.02 7.31 -2.16
N MET A 19 -5.35 7.94 -3.27
CA MET A 19 -5.13 7.36 -4.58
C MET A 19 -3.81 7.86 -5.15
N VAL A 20 -3.01 6.93 -5.62
CA VAL A 20 -1.72 7.24 -6.25
C VAL A 20 -1.76 6.75 -7.68
N PHE A 21 -1.64 7.69 -8.61
CA PHE A 21 -1.63 7.37 -10.04
C PHE A 21 -0.19 7.21 -10.51
N ASP A 22 0.09 6.13 -11.19
CA ASP A 22 1.42 5.94 -11.75
C ASP A 22 1.60 6.80 -13.01
N SER A 23 2.81 6.84 -13.52
CA SER A 23 3.13 7.60 -14.70
C SER A 23 2.35 7.09 -15.92
N ALA A 24 1.94 8.02 -16.80
CA ALA A 24 1.28 7.67 -18.05
C ALA A 24 2.16 6.80 -18.97
N PHE A 25 3.44 6.70 -18.69
CA PHE A 25 4.38 5.87 -19.43
C PHE A 25 4.47 4.46 -18.88
N ARG A 26 3.74 4.17 -17.81
CA ARG A 26 3.69 2.85 -17.20
C ARG A 26 2.34 2.21 -17.46
N GLU A 27 1.78 1.57 -16.47
CA GLU A 27 0.57 0.77 -16.60
C GLU A 27 -0.71 1.58 -16.60
N ARG A 28 -0.62 2.88 -16.30
CA ARG A 28 -1.77 3.78 -16.17
C ARG A 28 -2.74 3.32 -15.11
N GLU A 29 -2.22 2.71 -14.07
CA GLU A 29 -3.04 2.23 -12.97
C GLU A 29 -3.08 3.25 -11.84
N THR A 30 -4.16 3.23 -11.10
CA THR A 30 -4.29 4.00 -9.87
C THR A 30 -4.35 3.03 -8.71
N ASP A 31 -3.43 3.18 -7.79
CA ASP A 31 -3.41 2.40 -6.58
C ASP A 31 -4.20 3.10 -5.48
N LEU A 32 -4.97 2.35 -4.74
CA LEU A 32 -5.66 2.86 -3.57
C LEU A 32 -4.91 2.40 -2.32
N LEU A 33 -4.45 3.37 -1.53
CA LEU A 33 -3.68 3.10 -0.33
C LEU A 33 -4.46 3.54 0.90
N TRP A 34 -4.43 2.72 1.91
CA TRP A 34 -5.01 3.04 3.21
C TRP A 34 -3.95 2.87 4.27
N PRO A 35 -3.91 3.76 5.30
CA PRO A 35 -3.01 3.53 6.42
C PRO A 35 -3.32 2.17 7.07
N ALA A 36 -2.27 1.42 7.41
CA ALA A 36 -2.47 0.11 8.03
C ALA A 36 -3.24 0.19 9.35
N ASP A 37 -3.10 1.30 10.06
CA ASP A 37 -3.81 1.54 11.31
C ASP A 37 -5.33 1.63 11.12
N ALA A 38 -5.77 1.93 9.90
CA ALA A 38 -7.18 2.03 9.56
C ALA A 38 -7.72 0.75 8.91
N ALA A 39 -6.97 -0.36 8.99
CA ALA A 39 -7.34 -1.63 8.35
C ALA A 39 -8.46 -2.34 9.09
N MET A 40 -9.64 -1.75 9.06
CA MET A 40 -10.86 -2.33 9.61
C MET A 40 -11.51 -3.27 8.60
N PRO A 41 -12.39 -4.20 9.03
CA PRO A 41 -13.04 -5.12 8.10
C PRO A 41 -13.73 -4.45 6.93
N GLU A 42 -14.32 -3.27 7.14
CA GLU A 42 -15.01 -2.53 6.07
C GLU A 42 -14.02 -2.03 5.02
N VAL A 43 -12.84 -1.57 5.46
CA VAL A 43 -11.77 -1.12 4.56
C VAL A 43 -11.28 -2.30 3.72
N MET A 44 -11.05 -3.43 4.35
CA MET A 44 -10.60 -4.64 3.66
C MET A 44 -11.63 -5.10 2.64
N ARG A 45 -12.90 -5.03 2.99
CA ARG A 45 -14.00 -5.37 2.07
C ARG A 45 -14.03 -4.44 0.87
N THR A 46 -13.86 -3.14 1.11
CA THR A 46 -13.82 -2.14 0.04
C THR A 46 -12.66 -2.42 -0.92
N LEU A 47 -11.49 -2.70 -0.37
CA LEU A 47 -10.31 -2.99 -1.19
C LEU A 47 -10.52 -4.24 -2.05
N ARG A 48 -11.17 -5.27 -1.51
CA ARG A 48 -11.39 -6.51 -2.24
C ARG A 48 -12.53 -6.42 -3.25
N ARG A 49 -13.59 -5.74 -2.89
CA ARG A 49 -14.79 -5.65 -3.72
C ARG A 49 -14.67 -4.63 -4.84
N ASP A 50 -14.16 -3.45 -4.50
CA ASP A 50 -14.21 -2.29 -5.39
C ASP A 50 -12.90 -2.06 -6.14
N CYS A 51 -11.82 -2.62 -5.64
CA CYS A 51 -10.50 -2.50 -6.27
C CYS A 51 -10.08 -3.86 -6.80
N GLY A 52 -9.83 -3.93 -8.09
CA GLY A 52 -9.28 -5.14 -8.68
C GLY A 52 -7.81 -5.27 -8.36
N GLY A 53 -7.25 -6.44 -8.58
CA GLY A 53 -5.82 -6.65 -8.49
C GLY A 53 -5.36 -7.20 -7.15
N LEU A 54 -4.12 -6.90 -6.81
CA LEU A 54 -3.42 -7.48 -5.68
C LEU A 54 -3.57 -6.61 -4.43
N LEU A 55 -3.93 -7.24 -3.33
CA LEU A 55 -3.95 -6.59 -2.03
C LEU A 55 -2.69 -7.01 -1.26
N PHE A 56 -1.91 -6.04 -0.83
CA PHE A 56 -0.71 -6.33 -0.05
C PHE A 56 -0.46 -5.23 0.99
N LEU A 57 0.36 -5.57 1.97
CA LEU A 57 0.76 -4.66 3.03
C LEU A 57 2.21 -4.23 2.78
N ALA A 58 2.42 -2.91 2.70
CA ALA A 58 3.76 -2.35 2.61
C ALA A 58 4.22 -1.95 4.00
N VAL A 59 5.41 -2.39 4.39
CA VAL A 59 6.00 -2.06 5.68
C VAL A 59 7.43 -1.57 5.48
N GLY A 60 7.89 -0.78 6.44
CA GLY A 60 9.29 -0.38 6.45
C GLY A 60 10.20 -1.56 6.77
N ASN A 61 11.45 -1.44 6.40
CA ASN A 61 12.44 -2.48 6.61
C ASN A 61 12.55 -2.89 8.09
N GLU A 62 12.48 -1.93 8.99
CA GLU A 62 12.57 -2.20 10.43
C GLU A 62 11.42 -3.08 10.92
N VAL A 63 10.22 -2.83 10.42
CA VAL A 63 9.05 -3.62 10.78
C VAL A 63 9.18 -5.02 10.19
N GLY A 64 9.65 -5.13 8.95
CA GLY A 64 9.89 -6.42 8.32
C GLY A 64 10.87 -7.27 9.12
N GLU A 65 11.96 -6.67 9.58
CA GLU A 65 12.96 -7.36 10.41
C GLU A 65 12.39 -7.79 11.76
N LEU A 66 11.58 -6.91 12.37
CA LEU A 66 10.97 -7.20 13.66
C LEU A 66 10.10 -8.45 13.62
N PHE A 67 9.37 -8.66 12.53
CA PHE A 67 8.53 -9.83 12.34
C PHE A 67 9.24 -11.01 11.66
N GLY A 68 10.53 -10.85 11.36
CA GLY A 68 11.30 -11.92 10.74
C GLY A 68 10.90 -12.22 9.31
N LEU A 69 10.40 -11.22 8.59
CA LEU A 69 9.92 -11.41 7.22
C LEU A 69 11.11 -11.46 6.25
N PRO A 70 11.23 -12.49 5.44
CA PRO A 70 12.29 -12.56 4.42
C PRO A 70 11.95 -11.68 3.22
N TRP A 71 12.98 -11.29 2.47
CA TRP A 71 12.78 -10.63 1.19
C TRP A 71 12.24 -11.63 0.17
N LEU A 72 11.35 -11.18 -0.69
CA LEU A 72 10.78 -12.03 -1.73
C LEU A 72 11.87 -12.62 -2.64
N GLN A 73 12.85 -11.80 -3.00
CA GLN A 73 13.95 -12.25 -3.83
C GLN A 73 14.75 -13.37 -3.17
N ASP A 74 14.86 -13.36 -1.83
CA ASP A 74 15.57 -14.41 -1.11
C ASP A 74 14.78 -15.73 -1.14
N ILE A 75 13.46 -15.65 -1.07
CA ILE A 75 12.60 -16.81 -1.21
C ILE A 75 12.75 -17.44 -2.59
N HIS A 76 12.75 -16.60 -3.63
CA HIS A 76 12.84 -17.06 -5.02
C HIS A 76 14.19 -17.61 -5.38
N SER A 77 15.25 -17.20 -4.68
CA SER A 77 16.61 -17.68 -4.96
C SER A 77 16.91 -19.01 -4.29
N HIS A 78 16.02 -19.50 -3.41
CA HIS A 78 16.17 -20.81 -2.78
C HIS A 78 15.44 -21.88 -3.60
N PRO A 79 16.10 -23.00 -3.89
CA PRO A 79 15.41 -24.11 -4.55
C PRO A 79 14.32 -24.64 -3.63
N ALA A 80 13.23 -25.00 -4.22
CA ALA A 80 12.07 -25.54 -3.48
C ALA A 80 12.38 -26.88 -2.84
#